data_c4f699a4acefaa8dc97364c13721281d
#
_entry.id   c4f699a4acefaa8dc97364c13721281d
#
_cell.length_a   1.000
_cell.length_b   1.000
_cell.length_c   1.000
_cell.angle_alpha   90.00
_cell.angle_beta   90.00
_cell.angle_gamma   90.00
#
_symmetry.space_group_name_H-M   'P 1'
#
loop_
_entity.id
_entity.type
_entity.pdbx_description
1 polymer ?
#
loop_
_entity_poly.entity_id
_entity_poly.type
_entity_poly.pdbx_seq_one_letter_code
_entity_poly.pdbx_strand_id
1 'polypeptide(L)'
;PLTMKYYFHFQKTGENIPYLHRFWERRSALGILILAECLEGEGRFLEQIISGIFSICEETVWITAFDLGNTGSRVPAGEDHVVDLSCSETGALLAWADYLLGSELDAFDPRVRRRIRKEVGEHLITPYLSHDDYWWMGFVVTPHINNWNPWCNKNMLFCLLFSCDDPERQAEGVWKAMRSLESYLRHYPADGCCGEGPMYWGAAGGDLCTCLQMLKI
;
A
#
# COMPACT_ATOMS: atom_id res chain seq x y z
N PRO A 1 9.76 17.36 -0.68
CA PRO A 1 8.32 17.18 -0.53
C PRO A 1 7.62 17.02 -1.87
N LEU A 2 6.51 16.28 -1.88
CA LEU A 2 5.57 16.25 -2.99
C LEU A 2 4.77 17.54 -2.97
N THR A 3 5.01 18.43 -3.93
CA THR A 3 4.34 19.73 -4.00
C THR A 3 3.35 19.74 -5.17
N MET A 4 2.38 20.66 -5.13
CA MET A 4 1.41 20.86 -6.22
C MET A 4 2.06 21.09 -7.59
N LYS A 5 3.35 21.51 -7.64
CA LYS A 5 4.11 21.64 -8.88
C LYS A 5 4.07 20.36 -9.73
N TYR A 6 4.18 19.18 -9.09
CA TYR A 6 4.20 17.89 -9.80
C TYR A 6 2.81 17.52 -10.34
N TYR A 7 1.75 17.79 -9.60
CA TYR A 7 0.36 17.62 -10.08
C TYR A 7 0.08 18.54 -11.26
N PHE A 8 0.44 19.83 -11.17
CA PHE A 8 0.27 20.78 -12.28
C PHE A 8 1.13 20.43 -13.49
N HIS A 9 2.32 19.87 -13.28
CA HIS A 9 3.15 19.40 -14.41
C HIS A 9 2.43 18.27 -15.14
N PHE A 10 1.98 17.24 -14.43
CA PHE A 10 1.23 16.13 -15.01
C PHE A 10 -0.02 16.62 -15.76
N GLN A 11 -0.83 17.49 -15.16
CA GLN A 11 -2.05 18.01 -15.80
C GLN A 11 -1.79 18.78 -17.09
N LYS A 12 -0.63 19.41 -17.20
CA LYS A 12 -0.26 20.21 -18.40
C LYS A 12 0.38 19.38 -19.49
N THR A 13 1.14 18.36 -19.14
CA THR A 13 2.02 17.63 -20.06
C THR A 13 1.65 16.16 -20.24
N GLY A 14 0.86 15.58 -19.33
CA GLY A 14 0.63 14.14 -19.25
C GLY A 14 1.82 13.34 -18.72
N GLU A 15 2.95 14.00 -18.37
CA GLU A 15 4.16 13.34 -17.91
C GLU A 15 4.12 13.10 -16.40
N ASN A 16 4.05 11.82 -15.98
CA ASN A 16 3.98 11.42 -14.58
C ASN A 16 5.37 11.14 -13.95
N ILE A 17 6.42 10.97 -14.74
CA ILE A 17 7.75 10.56 -14.28
C ILE A 17 8.31 11.46 -13.18
N PRO A 18 8.28 12.81 -13.27
CA PRO A 18 8.81 13.66 -12.21
C PRO A 18 8.09 13.51 -10.87
N TYR A 19 6.77 13.22 -10.90
CA TYR A 19 5.99 12.89 -9.70
C TYR A 19 6.43 11.54 -9.12
N LEU A 20 6.40 10.48 -9.95
CA LEU A 20 6.73 9.11 -9.56
C LEU A 20 8.13 9.01 -8.96
N HIS A 21 9.11 9.67 -9.57
CA HIS A 21 10.48 9.68 -9.06
C HIS A 21 10.54 10.18 -7.61
N ARG A 22 9.89 11.30 -7.30
CA ARG A 22 9.87 11.87 -5.95
C ARG A 22 9.02 11.06 -4.98
N PHE A 23 7.93 10.48 -5.46
CA PHE A 23 7.05 9.63 -4.67
C PHE A 23 7.78 8.37 -4.20
N TRP A 24 8.41 7.63 -5.13
CA TRP A 24 9.11 6.39 -4.84
C TRP A 24 10.46 6.58 -4.15
N GLU A 25 11.21 7.64 -4.48
CA GLU A 25 12.48 7.97 -3.82
C GLU A 25 12.32 8.05 -2.29
N ARG A 26 11.26 8.68 -1.81
CA ARG A 26 11.00 8.83 -0.38
C ARG A 26 10.65 7.50 0.29
N ARG A 27 9.83 6.70 -0.35
CA ARG A 27 9.41 5.38 0.13
C ARG A 27 10.56 4.39 0.13
N SER A 28 11.33 4.37 -0.93
CA SER A 28 12.55 3.54 -1.03
C SER A 28 13.59 3.93 0.02
N ALA A 29 13.82 5.21 0.24
CA ALA A 29 14.74 5.68 1.27
C ALA A 29 14.29 5.23 2.67
N LEU A 30 12.99 5.36 2.99
CA LEU A 30 12.45 4.88 4.25
C LEU A 30 12.62 3.37 4.40
N GLY A 31 12.29 2.59 3.37
CA GLY A 31 12.45 1.12 3.39
C GLY A 31 13.90 0.69 3.61
N ILE A 32 14.85 1.34 2.96
CA ILE A 32 16.30 1.09 3.15
C ILE A 32 16.72 1.39 4.59
N LEU A 33 16.27 2.52 5.16
CA LEU A 33 16.60 2.89 6.53
C LEU A 33 16.01 1.91 7.57
N ILE A 34 14.76 1.44 7.36
CA ILE A 34 14.13 0.42 8.21
C ILE A 34 14.97 -0.86 8.18
N LEU A 35 15.35 -1.35 7.00
CA LEU A 35 16.17 -2.55 6.87
C LEU A 35 17.56 -2.36 7.50
N ALA A 36 18.18 -1.20 7.33
CA ALA A 36 19.46 -0.90 7.94
C ALA A 36 19.38 -0.91 9.47
N GLU A 37 18.33 -0.32 10.05
CA GLU A 37 18.11 -0.34 11.50
C GLU A 37 17.86 -1.76 12.02
N CYS A 38 17.07 -2.56 11.30
CA CYS A 38 16.85 -3.97 11.67
C CYS A 38 18.14 -4.82 11.65
N LEU A 39 19.10 -4.47 10.78
CA LEU A 39 20.38 -5.17 10.70
C LEU A 39 21.39 -4.72 11.76
N GLU A 40 21.41 -3.43 12.10
CA GLU A 40 22.34 -2.87 13.07
C GLU A 40 21.78 -2.96 14.51
N GLY A 41 20.53 -2.57 14.72
CA GLY A 41 19.87 -2.59 16.03
C GLY A 41 20.44 -1.59 17.04
N GLU A 42 21.07 -0.51 16.57
CA GLU A 42 21.74 0.48 17.41
C GLU A 42 21.00 1.81 17.57
N GLY A 43 19.84 1.95 16.91
CA GLY A 43 19.02 3.17 16.92
C GLY A 43 19.59 4.32 16.07
N ARG A 44 20.65 4.05 15.29
CA ARG A 44 21.37 5.08 14.52
C ARG A 44 20.51 5.74 13.45
N PHE A 45 19.56 5.01 12.88
CA PHE A 45 18.69 5.50 11.82
C PHE A 45 17.31 5.92 12.31
N LEU A 46 17.00 5.78 13.60
CA LEU A 46 15.66 5.93 14.13
C LEU A 46 15.07 7.33 13.90
N GLU A 47 15.87 8.39 14.09
CA GLU A 47 15.40 9.77 13.84
C GLU A 47 15.04 10.00 12.37
N GLN A 48 15.83 9.45 11.44
CA GLN A 48 15.58 9.56 10.00
C GLN A 48 14.37 8.73 9.59
N ILE A 49 14.19 7.54 10.19
CA ILE A 49 13.01 6.68 9.98
C ILE A 49 11.75 7.42 10.43
N ILE A 50 11.73 7.97 11.63
CA ILE A 50 10.60 8.73 12.17
C ILE A 50 10.30 9.94 11.29
N SER A 51 11.32 10.68 10.87
CA SER A 51 11.17 11.81 9.94
C SER A 51 10.56 11.37 8.59
N GLY A 52 10.99 10.22 8.07
CA GLY A 52 10.45 9.62 6.84
C GLY A 52 8.98 9.21 7.00
N ILE A 53 8.63 8.54 8.11
CA ILE A 53 7.26 8.16 8.47
C ILE A 53 6.36 9.40 8.49
N PHE A 54 6.73 10.43 9.27
CA PHE A 54 5.92 11.64 9.37
C PHE A 54 5.78 12.35 8.02
N SER A 55 6.85 12.41 7.22
CA SER A 55 6.81 13.02 5.90
C SER A 55 5.83 12.31 4.94
N ILE A 56 5.61 11.00 5.08
CA ILE A 56 4.63 10.24 4.30
C ILE A 56 3.23 10.40 4.90
N CYS A 57 3.10 10.34 6.22
CA CYS A 57 1.84 10.53 6.93
C CYS A 57 1.21 11.93 6.76
N GLU A 58 1.99 12.92 6.33
CA GLU A 58 1.51 14.28 6.02
C GLU A 58 1.08 14.47 4.56
N GLU A 59 1.20 13.43 3.72
CA GLU A 59 0.65 13.48 2.37
C GLU A 59 -0.88 13.34 2.42
N THR A 60 -1.58 14.21 1.71
CA THR A 60 -3.05 14.20 1.67
C THR A 60 -3.61 12.91 1.07
N VAL A 61 -2.93 12.35 0.06
CA VAL A 61 -3.28 11.09 -0.61
C VAL A 61 -2.01 10.30 -0.94
N TRP A 62 -2.14 8.97 -1.02
CA TRP A 62 -1.03 8.07 -1.38
C TRP A 62 -1.14 7.49 -2.79
N ILE A 63 -2.03 8.04 -3.61
CA ILE A 63 -2.17 7.73 -5.03
C ILE A 63 -1.29 8.64 -5.89
N THR A 64 -0.98 8.21 -7.10
CA THR A 64 -0.15 9.01 -8.00
C THR A 64 -0.93 10.18 -8.62
N ALA A 65 -0.23 11.14 -9.23
CA ALA A 65 -0.89 12.23 -9.94
C ALA A 65 -1.74 11.74 -11.13
N PHE A 66 -1.35 10.60 -11.73
CA PHE A 66 -2.11 9.93 -12.79
C PHE A 66 -3.42 9.35 -12.24
N ASP A 67 -3.34 8.60 -11.13
CA ASP A 67 -4.50 7.95 -10.52
C ASP A 67 -5.48 8.97 -9.94
N LEU A 68 -4.98 10.07 -9.38
CA LEU A 68 -5.81 11.19 -8.96
C LEU A 68 -6.61 11.76 -10.16
N GLY A 69 -6.00 11.87 -11.32
CA GLY A 69 -6.70 12.30 -12.55
C GLY A 69 -7.86 11.37 -12.92
N ASN A 70 -7.74 10.08 -12.63
CA ASN A 70 -8.80 9.09 -12.90
C ASN A 70 -9.99 9.22 -11.93
N THR A 71 -9.83 9.83 -10.76
CA THR A 71 -10.95 10.16 -9.85
C THR A 71 -11.75 11.37 -10.31
N GLY A 72 -11.28 12.11 -11.33
CA GLY A 72 -11.86 13.38 -11.77
C GLY A 72 -11.36 14.59 -10.97
N SER A 73 -10.55 14.38 -9.94
CA SER A 73 -9.98 15.43 -9.10
C SER A 73 -8.76 16.08 -9.74
N ARG A 74 -8.61 17.38 -9.57
CA ARG A 74 -7.45 18.15 -10.07
C ARG A 74 -6.42 18.44 -9.00
N VAL A 75 -6.83 18.35 -7.73
CA VAL A 75 -6.00 18.57 -6.55
C VAL A 75 -6.33 17.48 -5.53
N PRO A 76 -5.35 16.97 -4.78
CA PRO A 76 -5.62 15.95 -3.76
C PRO A 76 -6.47 16.53 -2.62
N ALA A 77 -7.47 15.78 -2.21
CA ALA A 77 -8.32 16.09 -1.07
C ALA A 77 -8.49 14.85 -0.18
N GLY A 78 -8.86 15.05 1.09
CA GLY A 78 -8.98 13.95 2.04
C GLY A 78 -10.06 12.92 1.71
N GLU A 79 -11.02 13.24 0.86
CA GLU A 79 -12.03 12.32 0.33
C GLU A 79 -11.54 11.46 -0.84
N ASP A 80 -10.36 11.72 -1.40
CA ASP A 80 -9.79 10.97 -2.54
C ASP A 80 -9.00 9.74 -2.11
N HIS A 81 -9.34 9.10 -1.00
CA HIS A 81 -8.69 7.87 -0.56
C HIS A 81 -9.15 6.67 -1.42
N VAL A 82 -8.29 6.25 -2.32
CA VAL A 82 -8.51 5.11 -3.23
C VAL A 82 -7.44 4.05 -2.97
N VAL A 83 -7.86 2.80 -2.87
CA VAL A 83 -6.91 1.68 -2.74
C VAL A 83 -6.46 1.22 -4.12
N ASP A 84 -5.25 1.65 -4.48
CA ASP A 84 -4.53 1.26 -5.69
C ASP A 84 -3.16 0.63 -5.34
N LEU A 85 -2.32 0.39 -6.33
CA LEU A 85 -0.96 -0.14 -6.12
C LEU A 85 -0.12 0.78 -5.23
N SER A 86 -0.09 2.07 -5.56
CA SER A 86 0.77 3.06 -4.89
C SER A 86 0.35 3.30 -3.44
N CYS A 87 -0.96 3.39 -3.21
CA CYS A 87 -1.53 3.55 -1.89
C CYS A 87 -1.28 2.30 -1.04
N SER A 88 -1.57 1.11 -1.58
CA SER A 88 -1.37 -0.14 -0.86
C SER A 88 0.09 -0.42 -0.50
N GLU A 89 1.04 -0.14 -1.42
CA GLU A 89 2.47 -0.26 -1.13
C GLU A 89 2.96 0.73 -0.06
N THR A 90 2.41 1.95 -0.08
CA THR A 90 2.74 2.95 0.94
C THR A 90 2.29 2.48 2.32
N GLY A 91 1.06 1.99 2.44
CA GLY A 91 0.56 1.46 3.70
C GLY A 91 1.31 0.22 4.18
N ALA A 92 1.64 -0.70 3.27
CA ALA A 92 2.45 -1.87 3.59
C ALA A 92 3.83 -1.49 4.12
N LEU A 93 4.51 -0.50 3.53
CA LEU A 93 5.79 0.01 4.03
C LEU A 93 5.67 0.55 5.46
N LEU A 94 4.62 1.31 5.77
CA LEU A 94 4.38 1.84 7.11
C LEU A 94 3.98 0.73 8.09
N ALA A 95 3.19 -0.26 7.67
CA ALA A 95 2.84 -1.42 8.47
C ALA A 95 4.07 -2.29 8.82
N TRP A 96 4.99 -2.46 7.88
CA TRP A 96 6.27 -3.11 8.14
C TRP A 96 7.13 -2.33 9.13
N ALA A 97 7.16 -0.99 9.05
CA ALA A 97 7.86 -0.15 10.05
C ALA A 97 7.26 -0.34 11.45
N ASP A 98 5.93 -0.35 11.57
CA ASP A 98 5.21 -0.58 12.84
C ASP A 98 5.51 -1.97 13.42
N TYR A 99 5.57 -3.00 12.58
CA TYR A 99 5.82 -4.38 12.99
C TYR A 99 7.28 -4.64 13.35
N LEU A 100 8.23 -4.22 12.51
CA LEU A 100 9.65 -4.53 12.66
C LEU A 100 10.33 -3.69 13.75
N LEU A 101 9.95 -2.42 13.89
CA LEU A 101 10.59 -1.46 14.79
C LEU A 101 9.64 -1.01 15.91
N GLY A 102 8.59 -1.78 16.20
CA GLY A 102 7.56 -1.38 17.15
C GLY A 102 8.10 -1.03 18.54
N SER A 103 9.03 -1.82 19.07
CA SER A 103 9.65 -1.57 20.37
C SER A 103 10.51 -0.30 20.39
N GLU A 104 11.30 -0.09 19.36
CA GLU A 104 12.18 1.07 19.21
C GLU A 104 11.37 2.36 19.02
N LEU A 105 10.30 2.30 18.20
CA LEU A 105 9.38 3.41 18.02
C LEU A 105 8.62 3.74 19.30
N ASP A 106 8.16 2.74 20.06
CA ASP A 106 7.48 2.96 21.35
C ASP A 106 8.44 3.50 22.41
N ALA A 107 9.70 3.05 22.42
CA ALA A 107 10.72 3.57 23.33
C ALA A 107 11.05 5.04 23.02
N PHE A 108 10.98 5.45 21.77
CA PHE A 108 11.15 6.85 21.38
C PHE A 108 9.92 7.68 21.75
N ASP A 109 8.76 7.34 21.23
CA ASP A 109 7.44 7.91 21.57
C ASP A 109 6.31 7.06 20.95
N PRO A 110 5.39 6.49 21.75
CA PRO A 110 4.27 5.69 21.23
C PRO A 110 3.34 6.42 20.26
N ARG A 111 3.42 7.76 20.18
CA ARG A 111 2.66 8.54 19.20
C ARG A 111 3.10 8.29 17.76
N VAL A 112 4.33 7.80 17.53
CA VAL A 112 4.80 7.44 16.19
C VAL A 112 3.97 6.30 15.63
N ARG A 113 3.82 5.20 16.38
CA ARG A 113 3.01 4.04 15.98
C ARG A 113 1.53 4.40 15.86
N ARG A 114 1.00 5.19 16.80
CA ARG A 114 -0.38 5.69 16.71
C ARG A 114 -0.62 6.51 15.43
N ARG A 115 0.38 7.30 15.00
CA ARG A 115 0.29 8.05 13.74
C ARG A 115 0.26 7.10 12.54
N ILE A 116 1.12 6.09 12.47
CA ILE A 116 1.12 5.08 11.42
C ILE A 116 -0.25 4.42 11.32
N ARG A 117 -0.77 3.88 12.44
CA ARG A 117 -2.03 3.14 12.46
C ARG A 117 -3.22 4.00 12.08
N LYS A 118 -3.23 5.27 12.51
CA LYS A 118 -4.24 6.23 12.11
C LYS A 118 -4.25 6.42 10.59
N GLU A 119 -3.11 6.73 10.00
CA GLU A 119 -3.01 7.03 8.57
C GLU A 119 -3.26 5.78 7.70
N VAL A 120 -2.73 4.61 8.09
CA VAL A 120 -3.05 3.33 7.43
C VAL A 120 -4.54 3.01 7.52
N GLY A 121 -5.16 3.31 8.66
CA GLY A 121 -6.59 3.16 8.88
C GLY A 121 -7.42 4.04 7.96
N GLU A 122 -7.07 5.32 7.84
CA GLU A 122 -7.81 6.33 7.07
C GLU A 122 -7.58 6.18 5.56
N HIS A 123 -6.33 5.99 5.14
CA HIS A 123 -5.98 5.91 3.71
C HIS A 123 -6.29 4.55 3.07
N LEU A 124 -6.29 3.46 3.84
CA LEU A 124 -6.37 2.11 3.29
C LEU A 124 -7.47 1.26 3.89
N ILE A 125 -7.44 0.98 5.21
CA ILE A 125 -8.32 -0.02 5.80
C ILE A 125 -9.78 0.42 5.68
N THR A 126 -10.09 1.69 5.97
CA THR A 126 -11.45 2.21 5.86
C THR A 126 -11.97 2.19 4.41
N PRO A 127 -11.28 2.75 3.42
CA PRO A 127 -11.73 2.65 2.02
C PRO A 127 -11.81 1.20 1.54
N TYR A 128 -10.86 0.34 1.90
CA TYR A 128 -10.88 -1.07 1.51
C TYR A 128 -12.14 -1.79 2.02
N LEU A 129 -12.54 -1.56 3.26
CA LEU A 129 -13.74 -2.17 3.83
C LEU A 129 -15.04 -1.58 3.27
N SER A 130 -15.04 -0.29 2.95
CA SER A 130 -16.23 0.44 2.49
C SER A 130 -16.58 0.24 1.01
N HIS A 131 -15.63 -0.21 0.18
CA HIS A 131 -15.76 -0.32 -1.27
C HIS A 131 -15.63 -1.75 -1.76
N ASP A 132 -16.62 -2.22 -2.53
CA ASP A 132 -16.59 -3.52 -3.24
C ASP A 132 -16.41 -3.34 -4.75
N ASP A 133 -16.27 -2.11 -5.22
CA ASP A 133 -16.30 -1.73 -6.62
C ASP A 133 -14.92 -1.46 -7.24
N TYR A 134 -13.84 -1.59 -6.48
CA TYR A 134 -12.51 -1.56 -7.08
C TYR A 134 -12.37 -2.70 -8.10
N TRP A 135 -12.11 -2.35 -9.34
CA TRP A 135 -12.10 -3.31 -10.47
C TRP A 135 -11.15 -4.50 -10.24
N TRP A 136 -10.04 -4.28 -9.55
CA TRP A 136 -9.03 -5.30 -9.27
C TRP A 136 -9.48 -6.32 -8.21
N MET A 137 -10.49 -6.01 -7.39
CA MET A 137 -11.00 -6.94 -6.36
C MET A 137 -11.71 -8.16 -6.97
N GLY A 138 -12.26 -8.01 -8.17
CA GLY A 138 -12.97 -9.08 -8.85
C GLY A 138 -14.37 -9.38 -8.30
N PHE A 139 -15.00 -8.43 -7.59
CA PHE A 139 -16.37 -8.54 -7.11
C PHE A 139 -17.40 -8.00 -8.09
N VAL A 140 -16.99 -7.05 -8.92
CA VAL A 140 -17.80 -6.56 -10.04
C VAL A 140 -17.45 -7.32 -11.30
N VAL A 141 -18.40 -7.41 -12.24
CA VAL A 141 -18.15 -8.04 -13.53
C VAL A 141 -17.10 -7.23 -14.29
N THR A 142 -15.90 -7.76 -14.38
CA THR A 142 -14.82 -7.21 -15.15
C THR A 142 -14.35 -8.24 -16.17
N PRO A 143 -13.96 -7.83 -17.37
CA PRO A 143 -13.51 -8.78 -18.39
C PRO A 143 -12.13 -9.38 -18.06
N HIS A 144 -11.42 -8.79 -17.11
CA HIS A 144 -10.04 -9.19 -16.81
C HIS A 144 -9.65 -8.79 -15.39
N ILE A 145 -9.21 -9.78 -14.59
CA ILE A 145 -8.58 -9.57 -13.29
C ILE A 145 -7.11 -9.90 -13.48
N ASN A 146 -6.22 -8.92 -13.23
CA ASN A 146 -4.78 -9.06 -13.43
C ASN A 146 -4.00 -9.10 -12.10
N ASN A 147 -2.68 -8.92 -12.17
CA ASN A 147 -1.76 -8.92 -11.03
C ASN A 147 -2.05 -7.87 -9.94
N TRP A 148 -2.83 -6.83 -10.23
CA TRP A 148 -3.26 -5.87 -9.20
C TRP A 148 -4.00 -6.55 -8.06
N ASN A 149 -4.74 -7.62 -8.37
CA ASN A 149 -5.49 -8.35 -7.35
C ASN A 149 -4.58 -8.92 -6.25
N PRO A 150 -3.64 -9.86 -6.52
CA PRO A 150 -2.76 -10.37 -5.48
C PRO A 150 -1.82 -9.29 -4.92
N TRP A 151 -1.39 -8.33 -5.73
CA TRP A 151 -0.50 -7.25 -5.28
C TRP A 151 -1.18 -6.37 -4.23
N CYS A 152 -2.35 -5.81 -4.51
CA CYS A 152 -3.08 -5.00 -3.54
C CYS A 152 -3.51 -5.83 -2.32
N ASN A 153 -4.02 -7.05 -2.50
CA ASN A 153 -4.43 -7.91 -1.38
C ASN A 153 -3.25 -8.28 -0.46
N LYS A 154 -2.06 -8.55 -1.01
CA LYS A 154 -0.84 -8.76 -0.21
C LYS A 154 -0.56 -7.56 0.70
N ASN A 155 -0.56 -6.38 0.13
CA ASN A 155 -0.28 -5.15 0.87
C ASN A 155 -1.38 -4.85 1.90
N MET A 156 -2.64 -5.11 1.56
CA MET A 156 -3.75 -5.00 2.51
C MET A 156 -3.63 -5.99 3.67
N LEU A 157 -3.22 -7.23 3.42
CA LEU A 157 -2.97 -8.22 4.47
C LEU A 157 -1.87 -7.75 5.43
N PHE A 158 -0.78 -7.15 4.94
CA PHE A 158 0.22 -6.54 5.81
C PHE A 158 -0.37 -5.43 6.69
N CYS A 159 -1.16 -4.52 6.11
CA CYS A 159 -1.80 -3.44 6.86
C CYS A 159 -2.77 -3.97 7.91
N LEU A 160 -3.59 -4.95 7.57
CA LEU A 160 -4.57 -5.56 8.47
C LEU A 160 -3.92 -6.33 9.62
N LEU A 161 -2.89 -7.13 9.33
CA LEU A 161 -2.26 -8.00 10.32
C LEU A 161 -1.27 -7.27 11.23
N PHE A 162 -0.63 -6.19 10.75
CA PHE A 162 0.43 -5.52 11.49
C PHE A 162 0.02 -4.17 12.10
N SER A 163 -1.00 -3.50 11.54
CA SER A 163 -1.35 -2.13 11.94
C SER A 163 -2.84 -1.91 12.24
N CYS A 164 -3.68 -2.94 12.18
CA CYS A 164 -5.09 -2.84 12.56
C CYS A 164 -5.28 -3.29 14.01
N ASP A 165 -5.65 -2.37 14.90
CA ASP A 165 -5.90 -2.67 16.32
C ASP A 165 -7.32 -3.19 16.60
N ASP A 166 -8.24 -3.13 15.63
CA ASP A 166 -9.61 -3.58 15.74
C ASP A 166 -9.76 -5.01 15.18
N PRO A 167 -9.98 -6.03 16.03
CA PRO A 167 -10.05 -7.41 15.59
C PRO A 167 -11.23 -7.71 14.65
N GLU A 168 -12.34 -6.97 14.77
CA GLU A 168 -13.51 -7.17 13.91
C GLU A 168 -13.21 -6.67 12.50
N ARG A 169 -12.66 -5.46 12.40
CA ARG A 169 -12.21 -4.89 11.11
C ARG A 169 -11.09 -5.70 10.48
N GLN A 170 -10.16 -6.22 11.31
CA GLN A 170 -9.10 -7.10 10.84
C GLN A 170 -9.68 -8.37 10.21
N ALA A 171 -10.59 -9.05 10.92
CA ALA A 171 -11.22 -10.29 10.44
C ALA A 171 -12.07 -10.04 9.17
N GLU A 172 -12.84 -8.96 9.12
CA GLU A 172 -13.60 -8.54 7.95
C GLU A 172 -12.70 -8.31 6.73
N GLY A 173 -11.60 -7.56 6.93
CA GLY A 173 -10.64 -7.27 5.86
C GLY A 173 -9.92 -8.51 5.35
N VAL A 174 -9.48 -9.40 6.24
CA VAL A 174 -8.86 -10.67 5.88
C VAL A 174 -9.84 -11.54 5.10
N TRP A 175 -11.09 -11.64 5.55
CA TRP A 175 -12.13 -12.36 4.82
C TRP A 175 -12.38 -11.78 3.42
N LYS A 176 -12.40 -10.45 3.32
CA LYS A 176 -12.55 -9.75 2.03
C LYS A 176 -11.38 -10.04 1.09
N ALA A 177 -10.14 -10.03 1.60
CA ALA A 177 -8.95 -10.39 0.83
C ALA A 177 -9.04 -11.84 0.31
N MET A 178 -9.46 -12.79 1.15
CA MET A 178 -9.64 -14.19 0.73
C MET A 178 -10.65 -14.33 -0.42
N ARG A 179 -11.80 -13.66 -0.34
CA ARG A 179 -12.81 -13.66 -1.42
C ARG A 179 -12.26 -13.04 -2.73
N SER A 180 -11.51 -11.96 -2.60
CA SER A 180 -10.88 -11.29 -3.74
C SER A 180 -9.84 -12.18 -4.41
N LEU A 181 -8.99 -12.85 -3.63
CA LEU A 181 -8.00 -13.82 -4.12
C LEU A 181 -8.66 -15.05 -4.75
N GLU A 182 -9.79 -15.54 -4.19
CA GLU A 182 -10.55 -16.61 -4.81
C GLU A 182 -11.06 -16.21 -6.20
N SER A 183 -11.55 -14.97 -6.36
CA SER A 183 -11.95 -14.45 -7.66
C SER A 183 -10.79 -14.41 -8.65
N TYR A 184 -9.61 -13.98 -8.22
CA TYR A 184 -8.40 -14.01 -9.05
C TYR A 184 -8.02 -15.43 -9.47
N LEU A 185 -8.00 -16.38 -8.54
CA LEU A 185 -7.66 -17.80 -8.80
C LEU A 185 -8.60 -18.46 -9.81
N ARG A 186 -9.88 -18.14 -9.78
CA ARG A 186 -10.86 -18.64 -10.76
C ARG A 186 -10.59 -18.17 -12.18
N HIS A 187 -9.93 -17.03 -12.35
CA HIS A 187 -9.60 -16.44 -13.66
C HIS A 187 -8.14 -16.68 -14.06
N TYR A 188 -7.32 -17.22 -13.17
CA TYR A 188 -5.92 -17.47 -13.45
C TYR A 188 -5.77 -18.59 -14.49
N PRO A 189 -4.93 -18.44 -15.53
CA PRO A 189 -4.76 -19.45 -16.56
C PRO A 189 -4.29 -20.79 -15.99
N ALA A 190 -4.88 -21.89 -16.50
CA ALA A 190 -4.59 -23.25 -16.02
C ALA A 190 -3.14 -23.70 -16.27
N ASP A 191 -2.45 -23.09 -17.23
CA ASP A 191 -1.03 -23.33 -17.52
C ASP A 191 -0.09 -22.58 -16.57
N GLY A 192 -0.63 -21.74 -15.66
CA GLY A 192 0.13 -20.96 -14.72
C GLY A 192 0.81 -19.72 -15.31
N CYS A 193 0.54 -19.37 -16.56
CA CYS A 193 1.08 -18.16 -17.18
C CYS A 193 0.40 -16.90 -16.61
N CYS A 194 1.19 -15.86 -16.35
CA CYS A 194 0.66 -14.53 -16.11
C CYS A 194 0.21 -13.90 -17.43
N GLY A 195 -1.02 -13.42 -17.51
CA GLY A 195 -1.58 -12.79 -18.71
C GLY A 195 -0.82 -11.56 -19.21
N GLU A 196 -0.04 -10.91 -18.32
CA GLU A 196 0.83 -9.77 -18.64
C GLU A 196 2.28 -10.18 -18.99
N GLY A 197 2.54 -11.49 -19.07
CA GLY A 197 3.84 -12.06 -19.44
C GLY A 197 4.79 -12.28 -18.25
N PRO A 198 5.99 -12.84 -18.52
CA PRO A 198 6.91 -13.30 -17.48
C PRO A 198 7.48 -12.19 -16.59
N MET A 199 7.50 -10.94 -17.05
CA MET A 199 7.95 -9.79 -16.27
C MET A 199 7.08 -9.57 -15.01
N TYR A 200 5.80 -9.92 -15.09
CA TYR A 200 4.83 -9.74 -14.00
C TYR A 200 4.59 -11.01 -13.15
N TRP A 201 5.31 -12.07 -13.41
CA TRP A 201 5.14 -13.32 -12.64
C TRP A 201 5.36 -13.14 -11.13
N GLY A 202 6.34 -12.32 -10.76
CA GLY A 202 6.59 -11.95 -9.36
C GLY A 202 5.38 -11.26 -8.73
N ALA A 203 4.83 -10.26 -9.41
CA ALA A 203 3.66 -9.50 -8.95
C ALA A 203 2.32 -10.27 -9.12
N ALA A 204 2.29 -11.36 -9.84
CA ALA A 204 1.12 -12.24 -9.99
C ALA A 204 1.22 -13.45 -9.06
N GLY A 205 1.98 -14.46 -9.47
CA GLY A 205 2.13 -15.71 -8.70
C GLY A 205 2.91 -15.53 -7.39
N GLY A 206 3.97 -14.71 -7.39
CA GLY A 206 4.77 -14.46 -6.18
C GLY A 206 3.99 -13.72 -5.10
N ASP A 207 3.23 -12.69 -5.46
CA ASP A 207 2.39 -11.97 -4.52
C ASP A 207 1.22 -12.82 -4.02
N LEU A 208 0.63 -13.66 -4.88
CA LEU A 208 -0.35 -14.67 -4.47
C LEU A 208 0.25 -15.63 -3.43
N CYS A 209 1.44 -16.16 -3.66
CA CYS A 209 2.13 -17.03 -2.70
C CYS A 209 2.35 -16.31 -1.35
N THR A 210 2.72 -15.03 -1.39
CA THR A 210 2.87 -14.21 -0.17
C THR A 210 1.54 -14.06 0.57
N CYS A 211 0.44 -13.76 -0.15
CA CYS A 211 -0.90 -13.72 0.45
C CYS A 211 -1.23 -15.04 1.16
N LEU A 212 -1.01 -16.18 0.49
CA LEU A 212 -1.29 -17.50 1.07
C LEU A 212 -0.39 -17.82 2.28
N GLN A 213 0.83 -17.33 2.31
CA GLN A 213 1.71 -17.45 3.49
C GLN A 213 1.18 -16.62 4.66
N MET A 214 0.75 -15.38 4.42
CA MET A 214 0.18 -14.51 5.45
C MET A 214 -1.14 -15.07 6.02
N LEU A 215 -1.93 -15.76 5.22
CA LEU A 215 -3.19 -16.38 5.66
C LEU A 215 -3.01 -17.67 6.46
N LYS A 216 -1.77 -18.17 6.64
CA LYS A 216 -1.46 -19.34 7.47
C LYS A 216 -1.07 -18.98 8.91
N ILE A 217 -0.82 -17.71 9.17
CA ILE A 217 -0.46 -17.22 10.50
C ILE A 217 -1.70 -17.14 11.37
#